data_1eef36beae26f1efd0bc6c401a698e4b
#
_entry.id   1eef36beae26f1efd0bc6c401a698e4b
#
_cell.length_a   1.000
_cell.length_b   1.000
_cell.length_c   1.000
_cell.angle_alpha   90.00
_cell.angle_beta   90.00
_cell.angle_gamma   90.00
#
_symmetry.space_group_name_H-M   'P 1'
#
loop_
_entity.id
_entity.type
_entity.pdbx_description
1 polymer ?
#
loop_
_entity_poly.entity_id
_entity_poly.type
_entity_poly.pdbx_seq_one_letter_code
_entity_poly.pdbx_strand_id
1 'polypeptide(L)'
;MLFSAHRGDPIEPVAMSLCVHTEDQLWGRYWGSDEAIDCLHFEVCYYAPIDWAIGRGIHRFDPGAGGSHKRRRGFVAEPRTSLHRWFEPQFDAILRRWLPEANSHMALEIEAVNAELPFTAAYDPPHAPSPASDRPADPSGPR
;
A
#
# COMPACT_ATOMS: atom_id res chain seq x y z
N MET A 1 11.60 -4.15 -7.66
CA MET A 1 11.29 -3.71 -9.04
C MET A 1 11.45 -2.20 -9.10
N LEU A 2 12.10 -1.69 -10.12
CA LEU A 2 12.21 -0.26 -10.41
C LEU A 2 11.47 0.04 -11.71
N PHE A 3 10.66 1.09 -11.71
CA PHE A 3 10.06 1.69 -12.89
C PHE A 3 10.73 3.03 -13.11
N SER A 4 11.19 3.30 -14.30
CA SER A 4 11.92 4.53 -14.63
C SER A 4 11.35 5.20 -15.87
N ALA A 5 11.31 6.52 -15.86
CA ALA A 5 11.01 7.34 -17.03
C ALA A 5 12.28 8.00 -17.54
N HIS A 6 12.43 8.09 -18.85
CA HIS A 6 13.59 8.63 -19.53
C HIS A 6 13.19 9.66 -20.58
N ARG A 7 14.02 10.67 -20.78
CA ARG A 7 13.85 11.68 -21.83
C ARG A 7 14.93 11.48 -22.89
N GLY A 8 14.72 10.49 -23.79
CA GLY A 8 15.63 10.23 -24.92
C GLY A 8 16.88 9.45 -24.58
N ASP A 9 17.54 9.70 -23.46
CA ASP A 9 18.68 8.90 -22.98
C ASP A 9 18.22 7.73 -22.13
N PRO A 10 18.50 6.46 -22.51
CA PRO A 10 18.11 5.31 -21.73
C PRO A 10 18.94 5.11 -20.44
N ILE A 11 20.02 5.84 -20.25
CA ILE A 11 20.94 5.69 -19.10
C ILE A 11 20.53 6.61 -17.97
N GLU A 12 20.06 7.82 -18.28
CA GLU A 12 19.69 8.84 -17.29
C GLU A 12 18.16 8.91 -17.11
N PRO A 13 17.60 8.34 -16.04
CA PRO A 13 16.19 8.46 -15.76
C PRO A 13 15.86 9.85 -15.21
N VAL A 14 14.77 10.46 -15.67
CA VAL A 14 14.21 11.72 -15.11
C VAL A 14 13.31 11.46 -13.92
N ALA A 15 12.81 10.25 -13.75
CA ALA A 15 12.05 9.82 -12.58
C ALA A 15 12.12 8.31 -12.39
N MET A 16 11.99 7.89 -11.13
CA MET A 16 11.97 6.47 -10.77
C MET A 16 10.99 6.20 -9.63
N SER A 17 10.38 5.00 -9.64
CA SER A 17 9.68 4.46 -8.48
C SER A 17 10.21 3.08 -8.12
N LEU A 18 10.28 2.82 -6.81
CA LEU A 18 10.62 1.51 -6.25
C LEU A 18 9.35 0.82 -5.77
N CYS A 19 9.12 -0.38 -6.29
CA CYS A 19 8.09 -1.29 -5.81
C CYS A 19 8.72 -2.60 -5.30
N VAL A 20 8.08 -3.23 -4.33
CA VAL A 20 8.38 -4.59 -3.85
C VAL A 20 7.22 -5.48 -4.25
N HIS A 21 7.47 -6.74 -4.60
CA HIS A 21 6.40 -7.66 -4.96
C HIS A 21 6.65 -9.09 -4.49
N THR A 22 5.56 -9.83 -4.38
CA THR A 22 5.50 -11.29 -4.34
C THR A 22 4.87 -11.81 -5.64
N GLU A 23 4.46 -13.06 -5.67
CA GLU A 23 3.77 -13.65 -6.83
C GLU A 23 2.38 -13.05 -7.08
N ASP A 24 1.71 -12.57 -6.01
CA ASP A 24 0.31 -12.10 -6.04
C ASP A 24 0.09 -10.67 -5.57
N GLN A 25 1.10 -10.01 -5.03
CA GLN A 25 0.96 -8.65 -4.52
C GLN A 25 2.14 -7.74 -4.86
N LEU A 26 1.85 -6.49 -5.20
CA LEU A 26 2.79 -5.40 -5.46
C LEU A 26 2.60 -4.30 -4.40
N TRP A 27 3.70 -3.72 -3.92
CA TRP A 27 3.72 -2.57 -2.99
C TRP A 27 4.56 -1.44 -3.56
N GLY A 28 3.97 -0.27 -3.74
CA GLY A 28 4.70 0.97 -3.98
C GLY A 28 5.42 1.43 -2.70
N ARG A 29 6.67 1.86 -2.82
CA ARG A 29 7.49 2.26 -1.67
C ARG A 29 8.03 3.67 -1.76
N TYR A 30 8.84 3.95 -2.75
CA TYR A 30 9.52 5.23 -2.91
C TYR A 30 9.41 5.72 -4.33
N TRP A 31 9.44 7.02 -4.51
CA TRP A 31 9.57 7.63 -5.81
C TRP A 31 10.44 8.88 -5.70
N GLY A 32 11.05 9.27 -6.82
CA GLY A 32 11.79 10.49 -6.97
C GLY A 32 11.81 10.94 -8.42
N SER A 33 11.98 12.24 -8.62
CA SER A 33 12.12 12.87 -9.93
C SER A 33 13.05 14.06 -9.82
N ASP A 34 13.91 14.22 -10.80
CA ASP A 34 14.79 15.40 -10.94
C ASP A 34 14.07 16.56 -11.64
N GLU A 35 12.95 16.28 -12.31
CA GLU A 35 12.18 17.27 -13.04
C GLU A 35 10.70 17.29 -12.60
N ALA A 36 10.12 18.48 -12.57
CA ALA A 36 8.68 18.68 -12.39
C ALA A 36 7.97 18.51 -13.74
N ILE A 37 7.65 17.29 -14.10
CA ILE A 37 6.90 16.94 -15.31
C ILE A 37 5.47 16.59 -14.92
N ASP A 38 4.51 17.22 -15.58
CA ASP A 38 3.09 16.99 -15.28
C ASP A 38 2.70 15.53 -15.52
N CYS A 39 1.90 14.97 -14.62
CA CYS A 39 1.45 13.58 -14.62
C CYS A 39 2.54 12.49 -14.48
N LEU A 40 3.83 12.82 -14.48
CA LEU A 40 4.92 11.84 -14.42
C LEU A 40 4.85 10.94 -13.19
N HIS A 41 4.52 11.52 -12.03
CA HIS A 41 4.30 10.74 -10.80
C HIS A 41 3.25 9.63 -10.99
N PHE A 42 2.15 9.95 -11.67
CA PHE A 42 1.07 8.98 -11.88
C PHE A 42 1.47 7.86 -12.83
N GLU A 43 2.22 8.19 -13.87
CA GLU A 43 2.73 7.21 -14.80
C GLU A 43 3.68 6.23 -14.12
N VAL A 44 4.71 6.75 -13.46
CA VAL A 44 5.80 5.93 -12.89
C VAL A 44 5.38 5.18 -11.61
N CYS A 45 4.44 5.76 -10.82
CA CYS A 45 4.03 5.17 -9.54
C CYS A 45 2.77 4.33 -9.61
N TYR A 46 1.94 4.49 -10.65
CA TYR A 46 0.65 3.76 -10.74
C TYR A 46 0.46 3.08 -12.09
N TYR A 47 0.46 3.79 -13.22
CA TYR A 47 0.05 3.19 -14.48
C TYR A 47 1.03 2.14 -14.97
N ALA A 48 2.32 2.44 -15.07
CA ALA A 48 3.33 1.47 -15.45
C ALA A 48 3.42 0.26 -14.47
N PRO A 49 3.39 0.45 -13.13
CA PRO A 49 3.27 -0.65 -12.18
C PRO A 49 2.01 -1.50 -12.33
N ILE A 50 0.84 -0.90 -12.63
CA ILE A 50 -0.41 -1.61 -12.85
C ILE A 50 -0.30 -2.50 -14.10
N ASP A 51 0.13 -1.95 -15.22
CA ASP A 51 0.30 -2.69 -16.48
C ASP A 51 1.27 -3.85 -16.31
N TRP A 52 2.39 -3.60 -15.63
CA TRP A 52 3.37 -4.64 -15.32
C TRP A 52 2.80 -5.74 -14.42
N ALA A 53 2.01 -5.38 -13.41
CA ALA A 53 1.37 -6.32 -12.50
C ALA A 53 0.34 -7.20 -13.21
N ILE A 54 -0.52 -6.59 -14.06
CA ILE A 54 -1.50 -7.30 -14.89
C ILE A 54 -0.80 -8.32 -15.80
N GLY A 55 0.28 -7.92 -16.49
CA GLY A 55 1.03 -8.80 -17.37
C GLY A 55 1.70 -9.99 -16.66
N ARG A 56 1.80 -9.98 -15.33
CA ARG A 56 2.36 -11.04 -14.50
C ARG A 56 1.34 -11.82 -13.68
N GLY A 57 0.05 -11.49 -13.80
CA GLY A 57 -1.00 -12.11 -13.01
C GLY A 57 -0.98 -11.72 -11.52
N ILE A 58 -0.36 -10.60 -11.17
CA ILE A 58 -0.40 -10.04 -9.82
C ILE A 58 -1.77 -9.39 -9.62
N HIS A 59 -2.49 -9.82 -8.59
CA HIS A 59 -3.90 -9.45 -8.39
C HIS A 59 -4.10 -8.28 -7.43
N ARG A 60 -3.10 -7.91 -6.65
CA ARG A 60 -3.21 -6.85 -5.64
C ARG A 60 -2.09 -5.83 -5.79
N PHE A 61 -2.44 -4.56 -5.71
CA PHE A 61 -1.48 -3.46 -5.67
C PHE A 61 -1.79 -2.52 -4.51
N ASP A 62 -0.86 -2.40 -3.58
CA ASP A 62 -0.88 -1.44 -2.49
C ASP A 62 0.03 -0.25 -2.85
N PRO A 63 -0.53 0.91 -3.18
CA PRO A 63 0.25 2.09 -3.58
C PRO A 63 0.87 2.84 -2.40
N GLY A 64 0.82 2.29 -1.19
CA GLY A 64 1.27 2.91 0.04
C GLY A 64 0.22 3.80 0.72
N ALA A 65 0.56 4.38 1.87
CA ALA A 65 -0.34 5.19 2.67
C ALA A 65 -0.61 6.58 2.08
N GLY A 66 -1.76 7.16 2.41
CA GLY A 66 -2.15 8.54 2.12
C GLY A 66 -2.45 8.86 0.65
N GLY A 67 -2.82 10.11 0.37
CA GLY A 67 -3.02 10.65 -0.97
C GLY A 67 -4.43 10.47 -1.54
N SER A 68 -5.24 11.54 -1.48
CA SER A 68 -6.62 11.57 -2.04
C SER A 68 -6.68 11.28 -3.55
N HIS A 69 -5.59 11.52 -4.28
CA HIS A 69 -5.47 11.24 -5.70
C HIS A 69 -5.54 9.74 -6.06
N LYS A 70 -5.24 8.85 -5.10
CA LYS A 70 -5.33 7.39 -5.27
C LYS A 70 -6.78 6.93 -5.43
N ARG A 71 -7.70 7.51 -4.65
CA ARG A 71 -9.13 7.26 -4.74
C ARG A 71 -9.67 7.48 -6.16
N ARG A 72 -9.26 8.57 -6.82
CA ARG A 72 -9.68 8.88 -8.21
C ARG A 72 -9.21 7.82 -9.23
N ARG A 73 -8.29 6.94 -8.84
CA ARG A 73 -7.76 5.83 -9.63
C ARG A 73 -8.29 4.47 -9.19
N GLY A 74 -9.30 4.47 -8.32
CA GLY A 74 -9.96 3.25 -7.87
C GLY A 74 -9.27 2.50 -6.74
N PHE A 75 -8.21 3.07 -6.14
CA PHE A 75 -7.61 2.44 -4.97
C PHE A 75 -8.51 2.54 -3.75
N VAL A 76 -8.85 1.39 -3.19
CA VAL A 76 -9.68 1.25 -1.99
C VAL A 76 -8.85 1.55 -0.74
N ALA A 77 -9.42 2.30 0.20
CA ALA A 77 -8.79 2.49 1.50
C ALA A 77 -9.05 1.26 2.37
N GLU A 78 -7.98 0.66 2.91
CA GLU A 78 -8.04 -0.49 3.81
C GLU A 78 -7.37 -0.16 5.15
N PRO A 79 -7.92 -0.65 6.28
CA PRO A 79 -7.26 -0.49 7.57
C PRO A 79 -5.96 -1.29 7.60
N ARG A 80 -4.92 -0.69 8.19
CA ARG A 80 -3.65 -1.37 8.44
C ARG A 80 -3.37 -1.40 9.93
N THR A 81 -2.94 -2.55 10.43
CA THR A 81 -2.57 -2.71 11.84
C THR A 81 -1.09 -2.45 12.02
N SER A 82 -0.74 -1.60 12.97
CA SER A 82 0.62 -1.41 13.45
C SER A 82 0.70 -1.71 14.94
N LEU A 83 1.83 -2.29 15.36
CA LEU A 83 2.08 -2.62 16.76
C LEU A 83 3.14 -1.68 17.31
N HIS A 84 2.83 -1.04 18.43
CA HIS A 84 3.70 -0.08 19.07
C HIS A 84 3.94 -0.47 20.52
N ARG A 85 5.14 -0.21 21.01
CA ARG A 85 5.51 -0.30 22.42
C ARG A 85 6.19 0.99 22.85
N TRP A 86 5.61 1.64 23.85
CA TRP A 86 6.17 2.83 24.46
C TRP A 86 6.82 2.46 25.79
N PHE A 87 8.02 2.94 26.03
CA PHE A 87 8.81 2.61 27.20
C PHE A 87 8.63 3.63 28.34
N GLU A 88 8.11 4.81 28.01
CA GLU A 88 7.78 5.85 29.00
C GLU A 88 6.34 5.63 29.49
N PRO A 89 6.11 5.34 30.82
CA PRO A 89 4.81 4.92 31.31
C PRO A 89 3.71 5.97 31.16
N GLN A 90 4.00 7.27 31.31
CA GLN A 90 3.01 8.33 31.18
C GLN A 90 2.53 8.45 29.74
N PHE A 91 3.45 8.37 28.79
CA PHE A 91 3.15 8.40 27.37
C PHE A 91 2.36 7.17 26.92
N ASP A 92 2.72 5.97 27.41
CA ASP A 92 1.97 4.74 27.17
C ASP A 92 0.51 4.86 27.66
N ALA A 93 0.30 5.37 28.87
CA ALA A 93 -1.04 5.55 29.45
C ALA A 93 -1.91 6.54 28.64
N ILE A 94 -1.33 7.65 28.18
CA ILE A 94 -2.02 8.64 27.36
C ILE A 94 -2.44 8.03 26.01
N LEU A 95 -1.51 7.35 25.33
CA LEU A 95 -1.77 6.76 24.02
C LEU A 95 -2.80 5.63 24.09
N ARG A 96 -2.71 4.75 25.07
CA ARG A 96 -3.71 3.68 25.27
C ARG A 96 -5.12 4.21 25.49
N ARG A 97 -5.25 5.35 26.14
CA ARG A 97 -6.55 6.03 26.33
C ARG A 97 -7.06 6.67 25.05
N TRP A 98 -6.17 7.24 24.22
CA TRP A 98 -6.53 7.96 23.00
C TRP A 98 -6.76 7.04 21.80
N LEU A 99 -6.00 5.93 21.66
CA LEU A 99 -6.04 5.04 20.50
C LEU A 99 -7.43 4.50 20.14
N PRO A 100 -8.31 4.10 21.07
CA PRO A 100 -9.64 3.60 20.71
C PRO A 100 -10.48 4.65 19.96
N GLU A 101 -10.42 5.90 20.38
CA GLU A 101 -11.10 7.00 19.72
C GLU A 101 -10.51 7.31 18.35
N ALA A 102 -9.19 7.37 18.26
CA ALA A 102 -8.48 7.57 16.99
C ALA A 102 -8.78 6.45 15.98
N ASN A 103 -8.82 5.18 16.42
CA ASN A 103 -9.17 4.05 15.57
C ASN A 103 -10.62 4.11 15.09
N SER A 104 -11.55 4.55 15.95
CA SER A 104 -12.95 4.73 15.56
C SER A 104 -13.12 5.84 14.52
N HIS A 105 -12.42 6.96 14.68
CA HIS A 105 -12.39 8.02 13.67
C HIS A 105 -11.81 7.54 12.34
N MET A 106 -10.70 6.80 12.38
CA MET A 106 -10.09 6.25 11.18
C MET A 106 -11.02 5.29 10.43
N ALA A 107 -11.80 4.47 11.15
CA ALA A 107 -12.76 3.57 10.53
C ALA A 107 -13.85 4.35 9.76
N LEU A 108 -14.40 5.40 10.36
CA LEU A 108 -15.38 6.28 9.69
C LEU A 108 -14.78 7.01 8.48
N GLU A 109 -13.54 7.46 8.58
CA GLU A 109 -12.84 8.10 7.47
C GLU A 109 -12.63 7.13 6.29
N ILE A 110 -12.24 5.89 6.57
CA ILE A 110 -12.11 4.83 5.55
C ILE A 110 -13.45 4.59 4.85
N GLU A 111 -14.53 4.47 5.58
CA GLU A 111 -15.88 4.30 5.00
C GLU A 111 -16.26 5.49 4.11
N ALA A 112 -16.06 6.72 4.60
CA ALA A 112 -16.36 7.93 3.84
C ALA A 112 -15.53 8.02 2.54
N VAL A 113 -14.24 7.71 2.62
CA VAL A 113 -13.34 7.70 1.45
C VAL A 113 -13.77 6.66 0.42
N ASN A 114 -14.16 5.46 0.87
CA ASN A 114 -14.58 4.38 -0.02
C ASN A 114 -15.95 4.63 -0.65
N ALA A 115 -16.84 5.36 0.03
CA ALA A 115 -18.14 5.75 -0.53
C ALA A 115 -18.04 6.66 -1.77
N GLU A 116 -16.89 7.33 -1.96
CA GLU A 116 -16.64 8.23 -3.10
C GLU A 116 -15.78 7.59 -4.21
N LEU A 117 -15.60 6.26 -4.21
CA LEU A 117 -14.85 5.57 -5.26
C LEU A 117 -15.56 5.67 -6.62
N PRO A 118 -14.83 5.87 -7.73
CA PRO A 118 -15.42 5.98 -9.05
C PRO A 118 -15.98 4.65 -9.60
N PHE A 119 -15.61 3.52 -8.97
CA PHE A 119 -15.99 2.17 -9.40
C PHE A 119 -16.78 1.45 -8.30
N THR A 120 -18.01 1.89 -8.04
CA THR A 120 -18.81 1.41 -6.90
C THR A 120 -19.55 0.08 -7.13
N ALA A 121 -19.55 -0.51 -8.32
CA ALA A 121 -20.54 -1.55 -8.65
C ALA A 121 -20.00 -2.98 -8.82
N ALA A 122 -18.70 -3.26 -8.80
CA ALA A 122 -18.21 -4.59 -9.18
C ALA A 122 -16.93 -5.09 -8.49
N TYR A 123 -16.46 -4.42 -7.44
CA TYR A 123 -15.30 -4.94 -6.73
C TYR A 123 -15.75 -5.82 -5.55
N ASP A 124 -15.77 -7.13 -5.79
CA ASP A 124 -15.77 -8.14 -4.72
C ASP A 124 -14.29 -8.43 -4.40
N PRO A 125 -13.76 -7.93 -3.27
CA PRO A 125 -12.36 -8.18 -2.93
C PRO A 125 -12.17 -9.70 -2.77
N PRO A 126 -11.16 -10.29 -3.43
CA PRO A 126 -10.82 -11.67 -3.16
C PRO A 126 -10.58 -11.80 -1.66
N HIS A 127 -11.23 -12.78 -1.02
CA HIS A 127 -11.21 -13.02 0.42
C HIS A 127 -9.80 -12.78 0.98
N ALA A 128 -9.72 -11.94 2.02
CA ALA A 128 -8.48 -11.83 2.79
C ALA A 128 -8.01 -13.25 3.14
N PRO A 129 -6.72 -13.59 2.95
CA PRO A 129 -6.24 -14.91 3.34
C PRO A 129 -6.63 -15.11 4.80
N SER A 130 -7.34 -16.20 5.09
CA SER A 130 -7.63 -16.62 6.47
C SER A 130 -6.33 -16.49 7.27
N PRO A 131 -6.38 -15.96 8.51
CA PRO A 131 -5.20 -15.94 9.36
C PRO A 131 -4.64 -17.35 9.35
N ALA A 132 -3.34 -17.46 9.05
CA ALA A 132 -2.65 -18.74 8.91
C ALA A 132 -3.06 -19.61 10.11
N SER A 133 -3.79 -20.69 9.83
CA SER A 133 -4.11 -21.70 10.82
C SER A 133 -2.79 -22.15 11.45
N ASP A 134 -2.70 -22.07 12.77
CA ASP A 134 -1.59 -22.54 13.58
C ASP A 134 -0.93 -23.78 12.95
N ARG A 135 0.24 -23.61 12.35
CA ARG A 135 1.11 -24.77 12.14
C ARG A 135 1.59 -25.21 13.50
N PRO A 136 1.32 -26.46 13.90
CA PRO A 136 1.91 -26.98 15.10
C PRO A 136 3.44 -26.91 14.95
N ALA A 137 4.11 -26.44 16.00
CA ALA A 137 5.56 -26.37 16.07
C ALA A 137 6.15 -27.76 15.79
N ASP A 138 7.04 -27.82 14.80
CA ASP A 138 7.83 -29.03 14.51
C ASP A 138 8.77 -29.30 15.71
N PRO A 139 8.65 -30.44 16.41
CA PRO A 139 9.47 -30.74 17.56
C PRO A 139 10.89 -31.25 17.23
N SER A 140 11.31 -31.23 15.96
CA SER A 140 12.60 -31.77 15.53
C SER A 140 13.65 -30.69 15.26
N GLY A 141 13.95 -29.82 16.24
CA GLY A 141 15.16 -28.98 16.24
C GLY A 141 16.40 -29.81 16.56
N PRO A 142 17.56 -29.58 15.90
CA PRO A 142 18.77 -30.34 16.15
C PRO A 142 19.32 -30.05 17.55
N ARG A 143 19.78 -31.14 18.20
CA ARG A 143 20.50 -31.12 19.50
C ARG A 143 21.90 -30.50 19.35
#